data_4aa36613b6c99ab0ee5c5ab75dbef91f
#
_entry.id   4aa36613b6c99ab0ee5c5ab75dbef91f
#
_cell.length_a   1.000
_cell.length_b   1.000
_cell.length_c   1.000
_cell.angle_alpha   90.00
_cell.angle_beta   90.00
_cell.angle_gamma   90.00
#
_symmetry.space_group_name_H-M   'P 1'
#
loop_
_entity.id
_entity.type
_entity.pdbx_description
1 polymer ?
#
loop_
_entity_poly.entity_id
_entity_poly.type
_entity_poly.pdbx_seq_one_letter_code
_entity_poly.pdbx_strand_id
1 'polypeptide(L)'
;GRIYEASPSKAPSMNFLARLGQTPPDNSNEDYKDLIDMCADLIIDMATEGAKTPDRLERGSVIDSVTEAHRLYRNGPMRREFILSDVVSVLRAPRKVDESEDSASRRQRIALLTADYHGDGTFARFFDRPGALTLAERFIVFDLKALNRNPDLQRVFLKIAMLWADSVMNDPNELDNRKVLVFDEAHDLIGKTASGTIETAFRLYRKRKGIVIAASQSGEDFYAGQGGQAIVQNSAHKIFLCQDPSKFHFTAQAFNLDPQQSDVILRLKTFKGVESQFFMTSDIGEGAFSLPVEPAFYWVSTNNGDDNQLFNDILQQSEGNFWLALERAVYLAPAGAAALRARQEGNAVEGDEDGATVGIVRDLLASTLPGESS
;
A
#
# COMPACT_ATOMS: atom_id res chain seq x y z
N GLY A 1 3.55 -11.18 -9.99
CA GLY A 1 2.94 -10.12 -9.23
C GLY A 1 2.39 -9.01 -10.10
N ARG A 2 1.52 -8.22 -9.57
CA ARG A 2 0.85 -7.14 -10.32
C ARG A 2 0.94 -5.82 -9.55
N ILE A 3 1.31 -4.76 -10.27
CA ILE A 3 1.36 -3.39 -9.74
C ILE A 3 0.18 -2.62 -10.34
N TYR A 4 -0.62 -2.01 -9.48
CA TYR A 4 -1.70 -1.11 -9.84
C TYR A 4 -1.31 0.32 -9.50
N GLU A 5 -0.96 1.11 -10.52
CA GLU A 5 -0.71 2.54 -10.36
C GLU A 5 -2.05 3.27 -10.24
N ALA A 6 -2.32 3.84 -9.08
CA ALA A 6 -3.49 4.67 -8.86
C ALA A 6 -3.29 6.09 -9.42
N SER A 7 -3.20 6.21 -10.74
CA SER A 7 -3.06 7.50 -11.41
C SER A 7 -4.30 7.85 -12.23
N PRO A 8 -4.65 9.13 -12.40
CA PRO A 8 -5.82 9.53 -13.18
C PRO A 8 -5.84 9.01 -14.62
N SER A 9 -4.70 8.59 -15.18
CA SER A 9 -4.60 8.09 -16.55
C SER A 9 -4.52 6.57 -16.67
N LYS A 10 -4.13 5.83 -15.64
CA LYS A 10 -3.80 4.39 -15.73
C LYS A 10 -4.49 3.49 -14.71
N ALA A 11 -5.17 4.06 -13.71
CA ALA A 11 -5.75 3.23 -12.65
C ALA A 11 -6.79 2.25 -13.17
N PRO A 12 -6.79 1.02 -12.64
CA PRO A 12 -7.87 0.08 -12.87
C PRO A 12 -9.16 0.59 -12.25
N SER A 13 -10.29 0.12 -12.73
CA SER A 13 -11.55 0.33 -12.05
C SER A 13 -11.55 -0.43 -10.70
N MET A 14 -11.97 0.25 -9.66
CA MET A 14 -12.14 -0.28 -8.30
C MET A 14 -13.63 -0.37 -7.96
N ASN A 15 -14.39 -1.09 -8.78
CA ASN A 15 -15.82 -1.26 -8.57
C ASN A 15 -16.10 -2.03 -7.27
N PHE A 16 -16.33 -1.31 -6.19
CA PHE A 16 -16.64 -1.89 -4.88
C PHE A 16 -18.04 -2.54 -4.81
N LEU A 17 -18.90 -2.27 -5.78
CA LEU A 17 -20.24 -2.85 -5.90
C LEU A 17 -20.25 -4.19 -6.67
N ALA A 18 -19.17 -4.58 -7.30
CA ALA A 18 -19.11 -5.78 -8.13
C ALA A 18 -19.52 -7.05 -7.35
N ARG A 19 -19.01 -7.21 -6.12
CA ARG A 19 -19.33 -8.34 -5.24
C ARG A 19 -20.82 -8.35 -4.85
N LEU A 20 -21.38 -7.19 -4.50
CA LEU A 20 -22.79 -7.05 -4.19
C LEU A 20 -23.64 -7.43 -5.41
N GLY A 21 -23.27 -6.97 -6.60
CA GLY A 21 -23.97 -7.32 -7.84
C GLY A 21 -24.01 -8.82 -8.16
N GLN A 22 -23.03 -9.58 -7.70
CA GLN A 22 -22.97 -11.05 -7.84
C GLN A 22 -23.74 -11.80 -6.74
N THR A 23 -23.98 -11.16 -5.59
CA THR A 23 -24.65 -11.78 -4.43
C THR A 23 -26.18 -11.74 -4.62
N PRO A 24 -26.90 -12.85 -4.42
CA PRO A 24 -28.37 -12.82 -4.42
C PRO A 24 -28.91 -11.93 -3.31
N PRO A 25 -29.99 -11.16 -3.56
CA PRO A 25 -30.65 -10.40 -2.51
C PRO A 25 -31.25 -11.32 -1.45
N ASP A 26 -30.77 -11.23 -0.23
CA ASP A 26 -31.27 -12.02 0.91
C ASP A 26 -31.15 -11.22 2.21
N ASN A 27 -32.21 -10.52 2.58
CA ASN A 27 -32.27 -9.72 3.80
C ASN A 27 -32.20 -10.54 5.11
N SER A 28 -32.25 -11.88 5.03
CA SER A 28 -32.05 -12.76 6.20
C SER A 28 -30.57 -13.13 6.40
N ASN A 29 -29.74 -12.94 5.38
CA ASN A 29 -28.31 -13.25 5.40
C ASN A 29 -27.49 -12.06 5.94
N GLU A 30 -26.74 -12.30 7.00
CA GLU A 30 -25.89 -11.27 7.63
C GLU A 30 -24.77 -10.79 6.68
N ASP A 31 -24.14 -11.69 5.92
CA ASP A 31 -23.10 -11.32 4.94
C ASP A 31 -23.64 -10.36 3.88
N TYR A 32 -24.90 -10.54 3.47
CA TYR A 32 -25.53 -9.65 2.52
C TYR A 32 -25.77 -8.26 3.11
N LYS A 33 -26.23 -8.19 4.36
CA LYS A 33 -26.42 -6.91 5.07
C LYS A 33 -25.10 -6.18 5.24
N ASP A 34 -24.05 -6.90 5.64
CA ASP A 34 -22.72 -6.33 5.79
C ASP A 34 -22.17 -5.76 4.48
N LEU A 35 -22.44 -6.41 3.34
CA LEU A 35 -22.08 -5.88 2.01
C LEU A 35 -22.84 -4.60 1.67
N ILE A 36 -24.14 -4.54 1.97
CA ILE A 36 -24.97 -3.34 1.77
C ILE A 36 -24.45 -2.19 2.64
N ASP A 37 -24.24 -2.44 3.92
CA ASP A 37 -23.72 -1.45 4.87
C ASP A 37 -22.36 -0.90 4.45
N MET A 38 -21.46 -1.77 4.05
CA MET A 38 -20.16 -1.42 3.54
C MET A 38 -20.23 -0.53 2.29
N CYS A 39 -21.07 -0.89 1.32
CA CYS A 39 -21.25 -0.09 0.12
C CYS A 39 -21.86 1.29 0.45
N ALA A 40 -22.83 1.33 1.37
CA ALA A 40 -23.45 2.57 1.83
C ALA A 40 -22.43 3.50 2.52
N ASP A 41 -21.59 2.95 3.40
CA ASP A 41 -20.56 3.71 4.11
C ASP A 41 -19.52 4.29 3.15
N LEU A 42 -19.13 3.56 2.09
CA LEU A 42 -18.25 4.10 1.04
C LEU A 42 -18.89 5.25 0.26
N ILE A 43 -20.17 5.14 -0.09
CA ILE A 43 -20.91 6.21 -0.80
C ILE A 43 -21.00 7.45 0.07
N ILE A 44 -21.24 7.28 1.37
CA ILE A 44 -21.26 8.38 2.33
C ILE A 44 -19.87 9.03 2.44
N ASP A 45 -18.80 8.24 2.50
CA ASP A 45 -17.43 8.76 2.53
C ASP A 45 -17.10 9.58 1.28
N MET A 46 -17.56 9.15 0.11
CA MET A 46 -17.43 9.92 -1.13
C MET A 46 -18.18 11.26 -1.05
N ALA A 47 -19.36 11.26 -0.41
CA ALA A 47 -20.20 12.45 -0.30
C ALA A 47 -19.74 13.45 0.77
N THR A 48 -19.05 12.98 1.82
CA THR A 48 -18.73 13.81 3.00
C THR A 48 -17.26 14.18 3.09
N GLU A 49 -16.44 13.70 2.16
CA GLU A 49 -14.97 13.86 2.18
C GLU A 49 -14.35 13.44 3.53
N GLY A 50 -15.03 12.55 4.26
CA GLY A 50 -14.66 12.09 5.61
C GLY A 50 -14.74 13.14 6.71
N ALA A 51 -15.18 14.35 6.40
CA ALA A 51 -15.19 15.47 7.34
C ALA A 51 -16.35 15.42 8.36
N LYS A 52 -17.37 14.63 8.09
CA LYS A 52 -18.57 14.57 8.92
C LYS A 52 -19.05 13.13 9.11
N THR A 53 -19.29 12.74 10.35
CA THR A 53 -20.03 11.51 10.63
C THR A 53 -21.47 11.69 10.12
N PRO A 54 -21.95 10.82 9.22
CA PRO A 54 -23.31 10.89 8.71
C PRO A 54 -24.29 10.74 9.87
N ASP A 55 -25.41 11.44 9.81
CA ASP A 55 -26.47 11.19 10.76
C ASP A 55 -27.18 9.85 10.42
N ARG A 56 -27.91 9.32 11.40
CA ARG A 56 -28.58 8.03 11.28
C ARG A 56 -29.58 7.99 10.11
N LEU A 57 -30.21 9.11 9.80
CA LEU A 57 -31.19 9.20 8.71
C LEU A 57 -30.50 9.22 7.34
N GLU A 58 -29.42 9.99 7.22
CA GLU A 58 -28.61 9.99 5.99
C GLU A 58 -28.10 8.58 5.67
N ARG A 59 -27.52 7.90 6.67
CA ARG A 59 -27.02 6.52 6.51
C ARG A 59 -28.15 5.56 6.13
N GLY A 60 -29.29 5.61 6.80
CA GLY A 60 -30.46 4.78 6.48
C GLY A 60 -30.97 5.00 5.06
N SER A 61 -31.07 6.25 4.61
CA SER A 61 -31.50 6.57 3.24
C SER A 61 -30.55 6.04 2.16
N VAL A 62 -29.24 6.00 2.44
CA VAL A 62 -28.26 5.42 1.50
C VAL A 62 -28.35 3.89 1.49
N ILE A 63 -28.49 3.24 2.65
CA ILE A 63 -28.70 1.79 2.78
C ILE A 63 -29.92 1.35 1.98
N ASP A 64 -31.05 2.04 2.15
CA ASP A 64 -32.29 1.77 1.41
C ASP A 64 -32.08 1.95 -0.10
N SER A 65 -31.32 2.97 -0.51
CA SER A 65 -31.04 3.23 -1.93
C SER A 65 -30.13 2.19 -2.55
N VAL A 66 -29.11 1.73 -1.84
CA VAL A 66 -28.22 0.63 -2.28
C VAL A 66 -29.01 -0.67 -2.43
N THR A 67 -29.85 -0.99 -1.42
CA THR A 67 -30.71 -2.18 -1.43
C THR A 67 -31.68 -2.17 -2.62
N GLU A 68 -32.36 -1.05 -2.84
CA GLU A 68 -33.32 -0.91 -3.94
C GLU A 68 -32.62 -0.93 -5.31
N ALA A 69 -31.48 -0.26 -5.45
CA ALA A 69 -30.71 -0.29 -6.69
C ALA A 69 -30.24 -1.71 -7.01
N HIS A 70 -29.75 -2.46 -6.02
CA HIS A 70 -29.35 -3.83 -6.18
C HIS A 70 -30.55 -4.73 -6.59
N ARG A 71 -31.69 -4.56 -5.95
CA ARG A 71 -32.92 -5.27 -6.30
C ARG A 71 -33.34 -5.00 -7.76
N LEU A 72 -33.30 -3.73 -8.19
CA LEU A 72 -33.62 -3.35 -9.58
C LEU A 72 -32.62 -3.93 -10.57
N TYR A 73 -31.33 -3.90 -10.25
CA TYR A 73 -30.27 -4.49 -11.06
C TYR A 73 -30.47 -6.01 -11.24
N ARG A 74 -30.76 -6.73 -10.15
CA ARG A 74 -30.96 -8.19 -10.18
C ARG A 74 -32.22 -8.61 -10.92
N ASN A 75 -33.27 -7.80 -10.89
CA ASN A 75 -34.53 -8.06 -11.62
C ASN A 75 -34.48 -7.58 -13.08
N GLY A 76 -33.44 -6.84 -13.46
CA GLY A 76 -33.22 -6.34 -14.81
C GLY A 76 -32.41 -7.31 -15.68
N PRO A 77 -32.16 -6.92 -16.94
CA PRO A 77 -31.31 -7.71 -17.85
C PRO A 77 -29.84 -7.52 -17.50
N MET A 78 -29.29 -8.15 -16.51
CA MET A 78 -27.89 -8.04 -16.04
C MET A 78 -26.84 -8.12 -17.18
N ARG A 79 -26.75 -7.07 -18.00
CA ARG A 79 -25.86 -7.01 -19.17
C ARG A 79 -24.44 -6.53 -18.86
N ARG A 80 -24.24 -5.95 -17.69
CA ARG A 80 -22.95 -5.44 -17.18
C ARG A 80 -22.88 -5.60 -15.66
N GLU A 81 -21.73 -5.33 -15.07
CA GLU A 81 -21.61 -5.31 -13.62
C GLU A 81 -22.44 -4.19 -12.98
N PHE A 82 -22.84 -4.40 -11.73
CA PHE A 82 -23.46 -3.40 -10.88
C PHE A 82 -22.45 -2.32 -10.53
N ILE A 83 -22.74 -1.05 -10.79
CA ILE A 83 -21.84 0.09 -10.64
C ILE A 83 -22.48 1.24 -9.89
N LEU A 84 -21.68 2.27 -9.51
CA LEU A 84 -22.15 3.40 -8.71
C LEU A 84 -23.30 4.18 -9.35
N SER A 85 -23.28 4.37 -10.67
CA SER A 85 -24.40 5.02 -11.40
C SER A 85 -25.75 4.34 -11.18
N ASP A 86 -25.80 3.03 -10.95
CA ASP A 86 -27.05 2.32 -10.64
C ASP A 86 -27.62 2.79 -9.31
N VAL A 87 -26.77 2.91 -8.29
CA VAL A 87 -27.17 3.43 -6.97
C VAL A 87 -27.55 4.89 -7.05
N VAL A 88 -26.75 5.71 -7.74
CA VAL A 88 -27.03 7.14 -7.90
C VAL A 88 -28.33 7.41 -8.63
N SER A 89 -28.74 6.54 -9.55
CA SER A 89 -30.04 6.65 -10.22
C SER A 89 -31.21 6.57 -9.22
N VAL A 90 -31.09 5.70 -8.22
CA VAL A 90 -32.08 5.58 -7.13
C VAL A 90 -31.97 6.75 -6.15
N LEU A 91 -30.74 7.18 -5.80
CA LEU A 91 -30.53 8.35 -4.96
C LEU A 91 -31.16 9.62 -5.55
N ARG A 92 -31.14 9.78 -6.87
CA ARG A 92 -31.73 10.92 -7.62
C ARG A 92 -33.21 10.79 -7.90
N ALA A 93 -33.81 9.62 -7.70
CA ALA A 93 -35.21 9.40 -8.04
C ALA A 93 -36.13 10.41 -7.35
N PRO A 94 -37.28 10.75 -7.94
CA PRO A 94 -38.31 11.58 -7.29
C PRO A 94 -38.71 11.00 -5.95
N ARG A 95 -39.27 11.85 -5.07
CA ARG A 95 -39.78 11.42 -3.78
C ARG A 95 -40.88 10.35 -3.96
N LYS A 96 -40.76 9.26 -3.22
CA LYS A 96 -41.79 8.21 -3.17
C LYS A 96 -42.98 8.70 -2.33
N VAL A 97 -44.16 8.10 -2.55
CA VAL A 97 -45.41 8.51 -1.85
C VAL A 97 -45.26 8.38 -0.34
N ASP A 98 -44.58 7.33 0.12
CA ASP A 98 -44.43 7.03 1.56
C ASP A 98 -43.09 7.57 2.14
N GLU A 99 -42.32 8.32 1.37
CA GLU A 99 -41.05 8.91 1.80
C GLU A 99 -41.29 10.32 2.35
N SER A 100 -40.66 10.66 3.49
CA SER A 100 -40.68 12.03 3.99
C SER A 100 -39.91 12.98 3.08
N GLU A 101 -40.28 14.26 3.07
CA GLU A 101 -39.58 15.29 2.29
C GLU A 101 -38.13 15.44 2.75
N ASP A 102 -37.87 15.34 4.05
CA ASP A 102 -36.52 15.41 4.63
C ASP A 102 -35.66 14.21 4.16
N SER A 103 -36.20 13.00 4.16
CA SER A 103 -35.48 11.79 3.67
C SER A 103 -35.14 11.92 2.18
N ALA A 104 -36.10 12.34 1.35
CA ALA A 104 -35.88 12.54 -0.08
C ALA A 104 -34.81 13.60 -0.36
N SER A 105 -34.86 14.73 0.35
CA SER A 105 -33.84 15.79 0.25
C SER A 105 -32.45 15.33 0.62
N ARG A 106 -32.31 14.59 1.72
CA ARG A 106 -31.01 14.04 2.16
C ARG A 106 -30.42 13.05 1.14
N ARG A 107 -31.25 12.14 0.66
CA ARG A 107 -30.89 11.16 -0.36
C ARG A 107 -30.40 11.85 -1.65
N GLN A 108 -31.15 12.83 -2.15
CA GLN A 108 -30.77 13.60 -3.35
C GLN A 108 -29.50 14.45 -3.14
N ARG A 109 -29.30 14.96 -1.91
CA ARG A 109 -28.07 15.67 -1.56
C ARG A 109 -26.84 14.76 -1.65
N ILE A 110 -26.92 13.52 -1.16
CA ILE A 110 -25.83 12.53 -1.31
C ILE A 110 -25.51 12.30 -2.79
N ALA A 111 -26.53 12.17 -3.65
CA ALA A 111 -26.32 12.01 -5.10
C ALA A 111 -25.62 13.21 -5.77
N LEU A 112 -25.83 14.43 -5.26
CA LEU A 112 -25.14 15.62 -5.73
C LEU A 112 -23.67 15.64 -5.27
N LEU A 113 -23.43 15.31 -4.00
CA LEU A 113 -22.11 15.32 -3.40
C LEU A 113 -21.19 14.19 -3.94
N THR A 114 -21.76 13.12 -4.51
CA THR A 114 -21.01 12.04 -5.16
C THR A 114 -20.77 12.29 -6.66
N ALA A 115 -21.07 13.47 -7.19
CA ALA A 115 -21.05 13.75 -8.62
C ALA A 115 -19.67 13.47 -9.28
N ASP A 116 -18.57 13.74 -8.59
CA ASP A 116 -17.23 13.50 -9.11
C ASP A 116 -16.89 12.01 -9.25
N TYR A 117 -17.61 11.11 -8.60
CA TYR A 117 -17.31 9.69 -8.52
C TYR A 117 -18.08 8.81 -9.51
N HIS A 118 -19.05 9.35 -10.27
CA HIS A 118 -19.87 8.58 -11.20
C HIS A 118 -20.13 9.35 -12.52
N GLY A 119 -20.61 8.62 -13.55
CA GLY A 119 -20.96 9.18 -14.85
C GLY A 119 -19.75 9.80 -15.55
N ASP A 120 -19.80 11.11 -15.81
CA ASP A 120 -18.71 11.90 -16.41
C ASP A 120 -17.86 12.61 -15.34
N GLY A 121 -18.02 12.29 -14.08
CA GLY A 121 -17.28 12.87 -12.96
C GLY A 121 -15.77 12.57 -13.04
N THR A 122 -14.97 13.45 -12.44
CA THR A 122 -13.50 13.42 -12.48
C THR A 122 -12.93 12.05 -12.08
N PHE A 123 -13.54 11.37 -11.10
CA PHE A 123 -13.10 10.11 -10.54
C PHE A 123 -13.95 8.91 -10.97
N ALA A 124 -14.96 9.11 -11.83
CA ALA A 124 -15.89 8.08 -12.27
C ALA A 124 -15.19 6.85 -12.85
N ARG A 125 -14.07 7.05 -13.55
CA ARG A 125 -13.28 5.97 -14.13
C ARG A 125 -12.75 4.96 -13.10
N PHE A 126 -12.55 5.38 -11.85
CA PHE A 126 -12.07 4.52 -10.78
C PHE A 126 -13.18 3.67 -10.16
N PHE A 127 -14.40 4.19 -10.08
CA PHE A 127 -15.44 3.61 -9.23
C PHE A 127 -16.72 3.24 -9.99
N ASP A 128 -16.96 3.85 -11.15
CA ASP A 128 -18.21 3.74 -11.91
C ASP A 128 -18.06 2.98 -13.23
N ARG A 129 -17.23 1.96 -13.22
CA ARG A 129 -17.00 1.07 -14.37
C ARG A 129 -16.87 -0.37 -13.88
N PRO A 130 -17.10 -1.37 -14.76
CA PRO A 130 -16.80 -2.75 -14.43
C PRO A 130 -15.41 -2.92 -13.82
N GLY A 131 -15.29 -3.73 -12.78
CA GLY A 131 -14.06 -3.91 -12.04
C GLY A 131 -13.02 -4.67 -12.87
N ALA A 132 -11.87 -4.05 -13.09
CA ALA A 132 -10.73 -4.68 -13.75
C ALA A 132 -9.75 -5.33 -12.75
N LEU A 133 -10.02 -5.23 -11.44
CA LEU A 133 -9.11 -5.75 -10.42
C LEU A 133 -9.33 -7.24 -10.21
N THR A 134 -8.25 -7.97 -10.37
CA THR A 134 -8.23 -9.41 -10.07
C THR A 134 -7.36 -9.64 -8.84
N LEU A 135 -7.91 -10.24 -7.80
CA LEU A 135 -7.18 -10.65 -6.59
C LEU A 135 -6.55 -12.05 -6.72
N ALA A 136 -6.55 -12.63 -7.93
CA ALA A 136 -5.96 -13.94 -8.20
C ALA A 136 -4.42 -13.96 -8.11
N GLU A 137 -3.78 -12.79 -8.08
CA GLU A 137 -2.33 -12.67 -8.00
C GLU A 137 -1.84 -12.84 -6.56
N ARG A 138 -0.75 -13.57 -6.39
CA ARG A 138 -0.14 -13.78 -5.07
C ARG A 138 0.60 -12.56 -4.51
N PHE A 139 0.97 -11.62 -5.36
CA PHE A 139 1.66 -10.39 -4.99
C PHE A 139 1.00 -9.22 -5.71
N ILE A 140 0.43 -8.29 -4.94
CA ILE A 140 -0.28 -7.12 -5.44
C ILE A 140 0.30 -5.88 -4.76
N VAL A 141 0.59 -4.86 -5.55
CA VAL A 141 1.04 -3.55 -5.07
C VAL A 141 0.07 -2.49 -5.54
N PHE A 142 -0.39 -1.65 -4.63
CA PHE A 142 -1.12 -0.43 -4.94
C PHE A 142 -0.17 0.77 -4.78
N ASP A 143 0.24 1.37 -5.87
CA ASP A 143 1.01 2.62 -5.85
C ASP A 143 0.06 3.81 -5.77
N LEU A 144 0.02 4.43 -4.58
CA LEU A 144 -0.87 5.55 -4.27
C LEU A 144 -0.19 6.92 -4.46
N LYS A 145 1.08 6.96 -4.85
CA LYS A 145 1.89 8.19 -4.91
C LYS A 145 1.25 9.28 -5.78
N ALA A 146 0.61 8.90 -6.89
CA ALA A 146 -0.07 9.86 -7.75
C ALA A 146 -1.34 10.46 -7.13
N LEU A 147 -1.89 9.83 -6.09
CA LEU A 147 -3.07 10.31 -5.34
C LEU A 147 -2.74 11.30 -4.23
N ASN A 148 -1.47 11.51 -3.88
CA ASN A 148 -1.06 12.43 -2.80
C ASN A 148 -1.56 13.86 -3.01
N ARG A 149 -1.85 14.26 -4.26
CA ARG A 149 -2.43 15.56 -4.61
C ARG A 149 -3.94 15.65 -4.38
N ASN A 150 -4.59 14.52 -4.11
CA ASN A 150 -6.03 14.44 -3.88
C ASN A 150 -6.33 13.53 -2.67
N PRO A 151 -6.29 14.09 -1.44
CA PRO A 151 -6.45 13.32 -0.20
C PRO A 151 -7.78 12.58 -0.12
N ASP A 152 -8.85 13.14 -0.65
CA ASP A 152 -10.19 12.53 -0.61
C ASP A 152 -10.27 11.29 -1.49
N LEU A 153 -9.74 11.38 -2.71
CA LEU A 153 -9.61 10.23 -3.59
C LEU A 153 -8.71 9.15 -3.00
N GLN A 154 -7.58 9.54 -2.42
CA GLN A 154 -6.65 8.62 -1.75
C GLN A 154 -7.35 7.86 -0.61
N ARG A 155 -8.15 8.57 0.20
CA ARG A 155 -8.91 7.97 1.31
C ARG A 155 -9.91 6.93 0.82
N VAL A 156 -10.74 7.27 -0.16
CA VAL A 156 -11.75 6.36 -0.73
C VAL A 156 -11.07 5.15 -1.36
N PHE A 157 -10.01 5.37 -2.13
CA PHE A 157 -9.23 4.31 -2.75
C PHE A 157 -8.66 3.35 -1.71
N LEU A 158 -8.04 3.89 -0.65
CA LEU A 158 -7.47 3.07 0.43
C LEU A 158 -8.55 2.25 1.13
N LYS A 159 -9.72 2.83 1.42
CA LYS A 159 -10.82 2.07 2.03
C LYS A 159 -11.25 0.90 1.18
N ILE A 160 -11.38 1.08 -0.13
CA ILE A 160 -11.74 -0.01 -1.05
C ILE A 160 -10.64 -1.06 -1.10
N ALA A 161 -9.36 -0.64 -1.18
CA ALA A 161 -8.22 -1.57 -1.14
C ALA A 161 -8.20 -2.40 0.15
N MET A 162 -8.54 -1.77 1.29
CA MET A 162 -8.64 -2.46 2.58
C MET A 162 -9.82 -3.44 2.64
N LEU A 163 -10.96 -3.11 2.06
CA LEU A 163 -12.09 -4.04 1.96
C LEU A 163 -11.73 -5.28 1.13
N TRP A 164 -10.93 -5.11 0.10
CA TRP A 164 -10.43 -6.24 -0.67
C TRP A 164 -9.39 -7.04 0.11
N ALA A 165 -8.46 -6.39 0.79
CA ALA A 165 -7.53 -7.07 1.69
C ALA A 165 -8.30 -7.88 2.74
N ASP A 166 -9.34 -7.30 3.34
CA ASP A 166 -10.20 -7.98 4.32
C ASP A 166 -10.93 -9.18 3.71
N SER A 167 -11.42 -9.07 2.47
CA SER A 167 -12.05 -10.20 1.78
C SER A 167 -11.08 -11.36 1.57
N VAL A 168 -9.83 -11.08 1.21
CA VAL A 168 -8.77 -12.10 1.07
C VAL A 168 -8.38 -12.68 2.42
N MET A 169 -8.24 -11.83 3.45
CA MET A 169 -7.90 -12.28 4.81
C MET A 169 -8.97 -13.20 5.40
N ASN A 170 -10.23 -13.00 5.01
CA ASN A 170 -11.38 -13.75 5.51
C ASN A 170 -11.81 -14.92 4.61
N ASP A 171 -11.17 -15.13 3.47
CA ASP A 171 -11.56 -16.21 2.55
C ASP A 171 -11.41 -17.58 3.24
N PRO A 172 -12.50 -18.33 3.43
CA PRO A 172 -12.47 -19.67 4.04
C PRO A 172 -11.55 -20.65 3.31
N ASN A 173 -11.40 -20.50 1.98
CA ASN A 173 -10.57 -21.38 1.15
C ASN A 173 -9.07 -21.08 1.30
N GLU A 174 -8.73 -19.91 1.84
CA GLU A 174 -7.36 -19.41 1.99
C GLU A 174 -6.91 -19.33 3.47
N LEU A 175 -7.66 -19.90 4.41
CA LEU A 175 -7.35 -19.81 5.86
C LEU A 175 -6.02 -20.46 6.23
N ASP A 176 -5.57 -21.45 5.48
CA ASP A 176 -4.30 -22.13 5.73
C ASP A 176 -3.09 -21.38 5.15
N ASN A 177 -3.29 -20.48 4.22
CA ASN A 177 -2.24 -19.68 3.62
C ASN A 177 -1.86 -18.50 4.52
N ARG A 178 -0.55 -18.25 4.65
CA ARG A 178 -0.05 -17.03 5.28
C ARG A 178 -0.24 -15.86 4.33
N LYS A 179 -0.77 -14.78 4.84
CA LYS A 179 -1.05 -13.56 4.08
C LYS A 179 -0.30 -12.40 4.71
N VAL A 180 0.25 -11.52 3.88
CA VAL A 180 1.00 -10.35 4.35
C VAL A 180 0.40 -9.10 3.75
N LEU A 181 0.09 -8.13 4.60
CA LEU A 181 -0.33 -6.79 4.22
C LEU A 181 0.75 -5.80 4.67
N VAL A 182 1.29 -5.05 3.72
CA VAL A 182 2.35 -4.08 3.98
C VAL A 182 1.84 -2.67 3.71
N PHE A 183 1.99 -1.80 4.69
CA PHE A 183 1.82 -0.36 4.56
C PHE A 183 3.22 0.28 4.53
N ASP A 184 3.69 0.57 3.33
CA ASP A 184 4.90 1.37 3.15
C ASP A 184 4.57 2.85 3.24
N GLU A 185 5.46 3.66 3.78
CA GLU A 185 5.24 5.08 4.07
C GLU A 185 3.93 5.31 4.88
N ALA A 186 3.77 4.54 5.95
CA ALA A 186 2.54 4.50 6.74
C ALA A 186 2.13 5.87 7.31
N HIS A 187 3.06 6.83 7.40
CA HIS A 187 2.79 8.20 7.84
C HIS A 187 1.69 8.90 7.01
N ASP A 188 1.66 8.66 5.71
CA ASP A 188 0.63 9.22 4.82
C ASP A 188 -0.78 8.72 5.17
N LEU A 189 -0.88 7.59 5.87
CA LEU A 189 -2.11 6.90 6.19
C LEU A 189 -2.52 7.05 7.66
N ILE A 190 -1.56 7.10 8.58
CA ILE A 190 -1.78 7.13 10.04
C ILE A 190 -2.40 8.46 10.49
N GLY A 191 -1.94 9.58 9.95
CA GLY A 191 -2.39 10.93 10.33
C GLY A 191 -3.70 11.38 9.68
N LYS A 192 -4.23 10.61 8.74
CA LYS A 192 -5.41 10.94 7.94
C LYS A 192 -6.51 9.89 8.17
N THR A 193 -7.65 10.07 7.66
CA THR A 193 -8.93 9.37 7.82
C THR A 193 -8.90 7.81 7.79
N ALA A 194 -7.75 7.19 7.52
CA ALA A 194 -7.59 5.73 7.44
C ALA A 194 -7.10 5.06 8.73
N SER A 195 -6.83 5.83 9.78
CA SER A 195 -6.27 5.31 11.04
C SER A 195 -7.08 4.16 11.63
N GLY A 196 -8.40 4.27 11.67
CA GLY A 196 -9.29 3.21 12.18
C GLY A 196 -9.25 1.92 11.37
N THR A 197 -9.06 2.01 10.06
CA THR A 197 -8.99 0.85 9.17
C THR A 197 -7.67 0.09 9.37
N ILE A 198 -6.55 0.82 9.48
CA ILE A 198 -5.24 0.23 9.74
C ILE A 198 -5.20 -0.39 11.14
N GLU A 199 -5.71 0.32 12.15
CA GLU A 199 -5.85 -0.22 13.50
C GLU A 199 -6.61 -1.55 13.50
N THR A 200 -7.73 -1.62 12.80
CA THR A 200 -8.54 -2.83 12.66
C THR A 200 -7.73 -3.98 12.05
N ALA A 201 -6.93 -3.72 11.01
CA ALA A 201 -6.06 -4.72 10.40
C ALA A 201 -5.05 -5.29 11.43
N PHE A 202 -4.36 -4.43 12.19
CA PHE A 202 -3.40 -4.89 13.22
C PHE A 202 -4.07 -5.70 14.34
N ARG A 203 -5.32 -5.38 14.69
CA ARG A 203 -6.04 -6.11 15.77
C ARG A 203 -6.60 -7.44 15.31
N LEU A 204 -7.10 -7.56 14.08
CA LEU A 204 -7.91 -8.71 13.65
C LEU A 204 -7.14 -9.74 12.81
N TYR A 205 -6.20 -9.31 11.94
CA TYR A 205 -5.63 -10.22 10.95
C TYR A 205 -4.70 -11.28 11.53
N ARG A 206 -4.09 -11.01 12.70
CA ARG A 206 -3.30 -12.02 13.45
C ARG A 206 -4.10 -13.30 13.70
N LYS A 207 -5.40 -13.20 14.01
CA LYS A 207 -6.27 -14.36 14.27
C LYS A 207 -6.53 -15.19 13.00
N ARG A 208 -6.22 -14.65 11.83
CA ARG A 208 -6.49 -15.23 10.50
C ARG A 208 -5.22 -15.59 9.76
N LYS A 209 -4.14 -15.86 10.46
CA LYS A 209 -2.80 -16.11 9.90
C LYS A 209 -2.28 -14.96 9.02
N GLY A 210 -2.83 -13.77 9.17
CA GLY A 210 -2.40 -12.55 8.50
C GLY A 210 -1.25 -11.89 9.26
N ILE A 211 -0.26 -11.41 8.52
CA ILE A 211 0.84 -10.58 9.01
C ILE A 211 0.57 -9.15 8.51
N VAL A 212 0.63 -8.17 9.40
CA VAL A 212 0.51 -6.76 9.05
C VAL A 212 1.81 -6.08 9.38
N ILE A 213 2.36 -5.34 8.41
CA ILE A 213 3.60 -4.59 8.53
C ILE A 213 3.29 -3.12 8.23
N ALA A 214 3.72 -2.21 9.09
CA ALA A 214 3.72 -0.78 8.82
C ALA A 214 5.16 -0.26 8.90
N ALA A 215 5.62 0.37 7.83
CA ALA A 215 6.92 1.02 7.76
C ALA A 215 6.75 2.53 7.68
N SER A 216 7.56 3.28 8.43
CA SER A 216 7.63 4.74 8.37
C SER A 216 9.04 5.23 8.59
N GLN A 217 9.33 6.43 8.09
CA GLN A 217 10.65 7.05 8.18
C GLN A 217 10.89 7.73 9.54
N SER A 218 9.83 8.01 10.31
CA SER A 218 9.93 8.72 11.58
C SER A 218 9.08 8.07 12.67
N GLY A 219 9.62 7.98 13.88
CA GLY A 219 8.86 7.61 15.06
C GLY A 219 7.77 8.62 15.45
N GLU A 220 7.88 9.87 14.98
CA GLU A 220 6.88 10.92 15.17
C GLU A 220 5.52 10.50 14.61
N ASP A 221 5.50 9.80 13.48
CA ASP A 221 4.28 9.33 12.83
C ASP A 221 3.46 8.39 13.73
N PHE A 222 4.16 7.59 14.53
CA PHE A 222 3.53 6.68 15.51
C PHE A 222 3.21 7.37 16.84
N TYR A 223 3.86 8.48 17.15
CA TYR A 223 3.60 9.27 18.36
C TYR A 223 2.37 10.17 18.21
N ALA A 224 2.22 10.80 17.05
CA ALA A 224 1.16 11.77 16.76
C ALA A 224 -0.16 11.05 16.41
N GLY A 225 -1.06 10.94 17.39
CA GLY A 225 -2.43 10.50 17.17
C GLY A 225 -2.76 9.08 17.62
N GLN A 226 -4.06 8.81 17.73
CA GLN A 226 -4.58 7.54 18.26
C GLN A 226 -4.24 6.34 17.35
N GLY A 227 -4.26 6.53 16.03
CA GLY A 227 -3.97 5.45 15.07
C GLY A 227 -2.54 4.95 15.16
N GLY A 228 -1.55 5.83 15.29
CA GLY A 228 -0.15 5.45 15.47
C GLY A 228 0.10 4.69 16.76
N GLN A 229 -0.46 5.17 17.86
CA GLN A 229 -0.37 4.48 19.15
C GLN A 229 -1.01 3.09 19.12
N ALA A 230 -2.15 2.94 18.45
CA ALA A 230 -2.82 1.64 18.32
C ALA A 230 -1.97 0.64 17.51
N ILE A 231 -1.27 1.09 16.47
CA ILE A 231 -0.33 0.26 15.70
C ILE A 231 0.80 -0.22 16.61
N VAL A 232 1.44 0.70 17.35
CA VAL A 232 2.54 0.36 18.28
C VAL A 232 2.11 -0.66 19.34
N GLN A 233 0.91 -0.48 19.93
CA GLN A 233 0.38 -1.35 20.96
C GLN A 233 0.03 -2.75 20.44
N ASN A 234 -0.43 -2.86 19.18
CA ASN A 234 -0.84 -4.15 18.59
C ASN A 234 0.29 -4.83 17.80
N SER A 235 1.46 -4.21 17.66
CA SER A 235 2.63 -4.79 17.00
C SER A 235 3.41 -5.66 17.96
N ALA A 236 3.46 -6.98 17.70
CA ALA A 236 4.25 -7.93 18.47
C ALA A 236 5.76 -7.78 18.25
N HIS A 237 6.15 -7.33 17.06
CA HIS A 237 7.54 -7.10 16.69
C HIS A 237 7.73 -5.64 16.30
N LYS A 238 8.80 -5.04 16.79
CA LYS A 238 9.19 -3.66 16.46
C LYS A 238 10.64 -3.69 16.00
N ILE A 239 10.87 -3.15 14.81
CA ILE A 239 12.19 -3.13 14.17
C ILE A 239 12.61 -1.68 13.98
N PHE A 240 13.76 -1.34 14.51
CA PHE A 240 14.35 0.00 14.42
C PHE A 240 15.61 -0.09 13.55
N LEU A 241 15.60 0.63 12.46
CA LEU A 241 16.77 0.85 11.62
C LEU A 241 17.60 2.03 12.17
N CYS A 242 18.68 2.38 11.48
CA CYS A 242 19.48 3.57 11.82
C CYS A 242 18.59 4.82 11.87
N GLN A 243 18.66 5.56 12.95
CA GLN A 243 17.80 6.71 13.24
C GLN A 243 18.58 8.04 13.19
N ASP A 244 17.89 9.12 12.82
CA ASP A 244 18.40 10.47 12.96
C ASP A 244 18.40 10.88 14.44
N PRO A 245 19.58 11.15 15.05
CA PRO A 245 19.64 11.52 16.46
C PRO A 245 18.80 12.75 16.83
N SER A 246 18.63 13.70 15.91
CA SER A 246 17.86 14.92 16.15
C SER A 246 16.37 14.68 16.38
N LYS A 247 15.82 13.61 15.79
CA LYS A 247 14.39 13.22 15.87
C LYS A 247 14.13 12.00 16.74
N PHE A 248 15.18 11.36 17.23
CA PHE A 248 15.08 10.09 17.95
C PHE A 248 14.20 10.15 19.21
N HIS A 249 14.11 11.32 19.85
CA HIS A 249 13.26 11.49 21.03
C HIS A 249 11.77 11.16 20.77
N PHE A 250 11.24 11.41 19.55
CA PHE A 250 9.89 11.00 19.18
C PHE A 250 9.77 9.48 19.12
N THR A 251 10.78 8.81 18.55
CA THR A 251 10.83 7.34 18.50
C THR A 251 10.87 6.75 19.92
N ALA A 252 11.76 7.26 20.76
CA ALA A 252 11.89 6.79 22.14
C ALA A 252 10.56 6.93 22.91
N GLN A 253 9.86 8.04 22.73
CA GLN A 253 8.57 8.31 23.36
C GLN A 253 7.44 7.42 22.80
N ALA A 254 7.33 7.30 21.47
CA ALA A 254 6.29 6.51 20.82
C ALA A 254 6.34 5.02 21.21
N PHE A 255 7.56 4.49 21.34
CA PHE A 255 7.81 3.09 21.61
C PHE A 255 8.16 2.78 23.07
N ASN A 256 8.18 3.80 23.93
CA ASN A 256 8.54 3.71 25.35
C ASN A 256 9.88 3.00 25.56
N LEU A 257 10.91 3.41 24.80
CA LEU A 257 12.24 2.83 24.85
C LEU A 257 12.98 3.25 26.13
N ASP A 258 13.66 2.28 26.76
CA ASP A 258 14.53 2.60 27.87
C ASP A 258 15.89 3.23 27.44
N PRO A 259 16.71 3.74 28.37
CA PRO A 259 17.98 4.36 28.01
C PRO A 259 18.98 3.40 27.35
N GLN A 260 18.96 2.11 27.66
CA GLN A 260 19.87 1.11 27.08
C GLN A 260 19.46 0.78 25.64
N GLN A 261 18.18 0.54 25.40
CA GLN A 261 17.62 0.38 24.06
C GLN A 261 17.91 1.60 23.18
N SER A 262 17.69 2.78 23.73
CA SER A 262 17.95 4.05 23.06
C SER A 262 19.41 4.21 22.61
N ASP A 263 20.36 3.88 23.50
CA ASP A 263 21.79 3.94 23.20
C ASP A 263 22.19 2.94 22.10
N VAL A 264 21.66 1.71 22.15
CA VAL A 264 21.91 0.70 21.11
C VAL A 264 21.37 1.16 19.76
N ILE A 265 20.14 1.67 19.70
CA ILE A 265 19.51 2.09 18.43
C ILE A 265 20.27 3.27 17.80
N LEU A 266 20.72 4.24 18.61
CA LEU A 266 21.49 5.39 18.13
C LEU A 266 22.88 5.02 17.59
N ARG A 267 23.41 3.85 17.96
CA ARG A 267 24.71 3.33 17.46
C ARG A 267 24.59 2.47 16.23
N LEU A 268 23.38 2.11 15.78
CA LEU A 268 23.18 1.33 14.59
C LEU A 268 23.79 2.02 13.35
N LYS A 269 24.38 1.21 12.46
CA LYS A 269 25.00 1.69 11.24
C LYS A 269 24.43 0.96 10.02
N THR A 270 24.49 1.63 8.89
CA THR A 270 24.20 1.04 7.60
C THR A 270 25.39 1.25 6.69
N PHE A 271 25.95 0.15 6.19
CA PHE A 271 27.01 0.15 5.20
C PHE A 271 26.38 -0.21 3.85
N LYS A 272 26.21 0.81 3.01
CA LYS A 272 25.46 0.69 1.75
C LYS A 272 26.01 -0.46 0.90
N GLY A 273 25.12 -1.38 0.51
CA GLY A 273 25.46 -2.54 -0.33
C GLY A 273 26.25 -3.66 0.39
N VAL A 274 26.53 -3.50 1.68
CA VAL A 274 27.28 -4.48 2.49
C VAL A 274 26.41 -5.06 3.59
N GLU A 275 25.96 -4.22 4.52
CA GLU A 275 25.10 -4.64 5.62
C GLU A 275 24.23 -3.50 6.15
N SER A 276 23.12 -3.86 6.77
CA SER A 276 22.28 -2.93 7.52
C SER A 276 22.06 -3.47 8.92
N GLN A 277 22.41 -2.68 9.93
CA GLN A 277 22.15 -3.03 11.31
C GLN A 277 20.75 -2.58 11.73
N PHE A 278 20.10 -3.37 12.56
CA PHE A 278 18.79 -3.06 13.12
C PHE A 278 18.68 -3.57 14.56
N PHE A 279 17.84 -2.92 15.34
CA PHE A 279 17.42 -3.38 16.66
C PHE A 279 15.99 -3.90 16.57
N MET A 280 15.73 -5.05 17.14
CA MET A 280 14.40 -5.64 17.18
C MET A 280 13.98 -5.91 18.63
N THR A 281 12.73 -5.57 18.95
CA THR A 281 12.07 -6.00 20.18
C THR A 281 10.86 -6.87 19.83
N SER A 282 10.61 -7.90 20.63
CA SER A 282 9.49 -8.82 20.48
C SER A 282 9.13 -9.48 21.79
N ASP A 283 8.01 -10.21 21.82
CA ASP A 283 7.57 -11.00 22.99
C ASP A 283 8.59 -12.08 23.42
N ILE A 284 9.48 -12.52 22.53
CA ILE A 284 10.47 -13.57 22.78
C ILE A 284 11.87 -13.03 23.10
N GLY A 285 12.09 -11.72 23.06
CA GLY A 285 13.36 -11.08 23.36
C GLY A 285 13.67 -9.90 22.47
N GLU A 286 14.81 -9.28 22.72
CA GLU A 286 15.30 -8.11 21.99
C GLU A 286 16.79 -8.19 21.73
N GLY A 287 17.28 -7.45 20.76
CA GLY A 287 18.69 -7.36 20.41
C GLY A 287 18.99 -6.59 19.15
N ALA A 288 20.27 -6.26 18.99
CA ALA A 288 20.79 -5.72 17.76
C ALA A 288 21.25 -6.85 16.84
N PHE A 289 20.96 -6.69 15.55
CA PHE A 289 21.27 -7.67 14.50
C PHE A 289 21.93 -6.97 13.33
N SER A 290 22.70 -7.71 12.55
CA SER A 290 23.23 -7.29 11.26
C SER A 290 22.57 -8.12 10.16
N LEU A 291 22.10 -7.47 9.11
CA LEU A 291 21.57 -8.06 7.90
C LEU A 291 22.59 -7.85 6.77
N PRO A 292 23.38 -8.85 6.42
CA PRO A 292 24.23 -8.75 5.25
C PRO A 292 23.39 -8.61 3.99
N VAL A 293 23.82 -7.73 3.10
CA VAL A 293 23.10 -7.47 1.85
C VAL A 293 23.68 -8.39 0.78
N GLU A 294 22.87 -9.34 0.31
CA GLU A 294 23.25 -10.20 -0.81
C GLU A 294 23.31 -9.35 -2.09
N PRO A 295 24.39 -9.41 -2.89
CA PRO A 295 24.59 -8.52 -4.03
C PRO A 295 23.51 -8.55 -5.10
N ALA A 296 22.94 -9.72 -5.43
CA ALA A 296 21.84 -9.79 -6.38
C ALA A 296 20.57 -9.10 -5.84
N PHE A 297 20.27 -9.27 -4.54
CA PHE A 297 19.18 -8.58 -3.90
C PHE A 297 19.40 -7.06 -3.86
N TYR A 298 20.63 -6.61 -3.63
CA TYR A 298 20.97 -5.18 -3.71
C TYR A 298 20.60 -4.59 -5.06
N TRP A 299 21.04 -5.22 -6.16
CA TRP A 299 20.79 -4.73 -7.51
C TRP A 299 19.31 -4.74 -7.90
N VAL A 300 18.54 -5.69 -7.41
CA VAL A 300 17.08 -5.76 -7.66
C VAL A 300 16.30 -4.71 -6.84
N SER A 301 16.83 -4.33 -5.67
CA SER A 301 16.10 -3.46 -4.72
C SER A 301 16.61 -2.02 -4.66
N THR A 302 17.79 -1.71 -5.23
CA THR A 302 18.34 -0.35 -5.18
C THR A 302 17.50 0.64 -5.98
N ASN A 303 17.27 1.83 -5.41
CA ASN A 303 16.64 2.96 -6.06
C ASN A 303 17.60 4.14 -6.30
N ASN A 304 18.89 3.91 -6.07
CA ASN A 304 19.92 4.93 -6.26
C ASN A 304 20.12 5.26 -7.75
N GLY A 305 20.19 6.53 -8.10
CA GLY A 305 20.29 6.99 -9.49
C GLY A 305 21.54 6.46 -10.22
N ASP A 306 22.70 6.49 -9.56
CA ASP A 306 23.95 6.01 -10.15
C ASP A 306 23.94 4.50 -10.37
N ASP A 307 23.38 3.74 -9.40
CA ASP A 307 23.22 2.30 -9.52
C ASP A 307 22.27 1.95 -10.69
N ASN A 308 21.15 2.65 -10.77
CA ASN A 308 20.18 2.45 -11.86
C ASN A 308 20.79 2.78 -13.24
N GLN A 309 21.60 3.83 -13.32
CA GLN A 309 22.28 4.16 -14.55
C GLN A 309 23.27 3.06 -14.95
N LEU A 310 24.12 2.63 -14.03
CA LEU A 310 25.08 1.53 -14.27
C LEU A 310 24.35 0.24 -14.67
N PHE A 311 23.25 -0.10 -13.98
CA PHE A 311 22.50 -1.30 -14.32
C PHE A 311 21.86 -1.22 -15.72
N ASN A 312 21.34 -0.05 -16.11
CA ASN A 312 20.79 0.17 -17.44
C ASN A 312 21.87 0.04 -18.53
N ASP A 313 23.07 0.55 -18.30
CA ASP A 313 24.20 0.40 -19.22
C ASP A 313 24.59 -1.09 -19.39
N ILE A 314 24.67 -1.84 -18.27
CA ILE A 314 24.93 -3.29 -18.29
C ILE A 314 23.77 -4.04 -18.99
N LEU A 315 22.52 -3.63 -18.79
CA LEU A 315 21.35 -4.25 -19.42
C LEU A 315 21.37 -4.06 -20.94
N GLN A 316 21.74 -2.87 -21.43
CA GLN A 316 21.94 -2.62 -22.85
C GLN A 316 23.03 -3.49 -23.45
N GLN A 317 24.19 -3.61 -22.76
CA GLN A 317 25.30 -4.49 -23.17
C GLN A 317 24.93 -5.98 -23.09
N SER A 318 23.91 -6.33 -22.38
CA SER A 318 23.36 -7.69 -22.25
C SER A 318 22.16 -7.92 -23.19
N GLU A 319 21.99 -7.08 -24.22
CA GLU A 319 20.92 -7.18 -25.22
C GLU A 319 19.51 -7.19 -24.58
N GLY A 320 19.33 -6.52 -23.45
CA GLY A 320 18.09 -6.47 -22.70
C GLY A 320 17.80 -7.73 -21.85
N ASN A 321 18.73 -8.68 -21.77
CA ASN A 321 18.58 -9.85 -20.91
C ASN A 321 18.83 -9.47 -19.44
N PHE A 322 17.74 -9.37 -18.67
CA PHE A 322 17.77 -8.96 -17.27
C PHE A 322 18.65 -9.88 -16.40
N TRP A 323 18.53 -11.19 -16.55
CA TRP A 323 19.27 -12.13 -15.70
C TRP A 323 20.77 -12.11 -15.97
N LEU A 324 21.16 -11.98 -17.24
CA LEU A 324 22.56 -11.81 -17.62
C LEU A 324 23.11 -10.47 -17.13
N ALA A 325 22.31 -9.41 -17.21
CA ALA A 325 22.69 -8.10 -16.67
C ALA A 325 22.87 -8.14 -15.16
N LEU A 326 21.97 -8.81 -14.45
CA LEU A 326 22.05 -8.97 -13.00
C LEU A 326 23.32 -9.73 -12.59
N GLU A 327 23.62 -10.85 -13.24
CA GLU A 327 24.85 -11.61 -13.00
C GLU A 327 26.10 -10.76 -13.22
N ARG A 328 26.14 -9.99 -14.30
CA ARG A 328 27.25 -9.06 -14.59
C ARG A 328 27.35 -7.94 -13.55
N ALA A 329 26.24 -7.34 -13.15
CA ALA A 329 26.22 -6.27 -12.14
C ALA A 329 26.72 -6.78 -10.78
N VAL A 330 26.28 -7.96 -10.35
CA VAL A 330 26.76 -8.63 -9.13
C VAL A 330 28.28 -8.87 -9.18
N TYR A 331 28.77 -9.32 -10.31
CA TYR A 331 30.20 -9.60 -10.48
C TYR A 331 31.06 -8.32 -10.51
N LEU A 332 30.61 -7.29 -11.26
CA LEU A 332 31.39 -6.06 -11.47
C LEU A 332 31.34 -5.12 -10.25
N ALA A 333 30.20 -5.00 -9.61
CA ALA A 333 29.95 -4.04 -8.56
C ALA A 333 29.02 -4.61 -7.47
N PRO A 334 29.46 -5.59 -6.68
CA PRO A 334 28.61 -6.28 -5.70
C PRO A 334 27.96 -5.35 -4.67
N ALA A 335 28.60 -4.22 -4.35
CA ALA A 335 28.11 -3.20 -3.41
C ALA A 335 27.67 -1.90 -4.11
N GLY A 336 27.39 -1.93 -5.41
CA GLY A 336 26.87 -0.80 -6.19
C GLY A 336 27.92 0.07 -6.88
N ALA A 337 27.45 1.04 -7.66
CA ALA A 337 28.27 1.93 -8.51
C ALA A 337 29.29 2.76 -7.70
N ALA A 338 28.92 3.24 -6.52
CA ALA A 338 29.83 4.03 -5.69
C ALA A 338 31.03 3.23 -5.20
N ALA A 339 30.82 1.97 -4.79
CA ALA A 339 31.88 1.08 -4.37
C ALA A 339 32.83 0.73 -5.53
N LEU A 340 32.29 0.55 -6.74
CA LEU A 340 33.08 0.34 -7.94
C LEU A 340 33.99 1.54 -8.25
N ARG A 341 33.47 2.76 -8.19
CA ARG A 341 34.25 4.00 -8.40
C ARG A 341 35.35 4.14 -7.36
N ALA A 342 35.06 3.94 -6.07
CA ALA A 342 36.04 4.02 -5.00
C ALA A 342 37.22 3.01 -5.21
N ARG A 343 36.90 1.81 -5.67
CA ARG A 343 37.93 0.82 -6.05
C ARG A 343 38.81 1.27 -7.25
N GLN A 344 38.20 1.87 -8.25
CA GLN A 344 38.90 2.42 -9.43
C GLN A 344 39.80 3.61 -9.07
N GLU A 345 39.39 4.44 -8.09
CA GLU A 345 40.16 5.58 -7.61
C GLU A 345 41.25 5.22 -6.59
N GLY A 346 41.41 3.94 -6.25
CA GLY A 346 42.42 3.46 -5.30
C GLY A 346 42.07 3.71 -3.83
N ASN A 347 40.85 4.13 -3.52
CA ASN A 347 40.35 4.28 -2.15
C ASN A 347 39.84 2.91 -1.67
N ALA A 348 40.53 2.29 -0.70
CA ALA A 348 40.09 1.02 -0.13
C ALA A 348 38.73 1.18 0.56
N VAL A 349 37.75 0.35 0.17
CA VAL A 349 36.51 0.20 0.92
C VAL A 349 36.80 -0.69 2.12
N GLU A 350 36.58 -0.22 3.34
CA GLU A 350 36.70 -1.04 4.56
C GLU A 350 35.83 -2.29 4.41
N GLY A 351 36.44 -3.48 4.35
CA GLY A 351 35.76 -4.78 4.26
C GLY A 351 36.24 -5.72 3.15
N ASP A 352 37.22 -5.36 2.34
CA ASP A 352 37.70 -6.21 1.22
C ASP A 352 38.96 -6.96 1.62
N GLU A 353 38.83 -8.19 2.10
CA GLU A 353 39.99 -9.07 2.39
C GLU A 353 40.56 -9.77 1.14
N ASP A 354 39.92 -9.73 -0.03
CA ASP A 354 40.34 -10.41 -1.24
C ASP A 354 40.81 -9.46 -2.37
N GLY A 355 42.04 -9.01 -2.31
CA GLY A 355 42.69 -8.21 -3.38
C GLY A 355 42.85 -8.91 -4.74
N ALA A 356 42.42 -10.17 -4.88
CA ALA A 356 42.49 -10.94 -6.13
C ALA A 356 41.42 -10.50 -7.17
N THR A 357 40.33 -9.91 -6.75
CA THR A 357 39.19 -9.51 -7.62
C THR A 357 39.50 -8.27 -8.47
N VAL A 358 40.41 -7.40 -8.03
CA VAL A 358 40.72 -6.12 -8.70
C VAL A 358 41.42 -6.32 -10.05
N GLY A 359 42.28 -7.34 -10.21
CA GLY A 359 42.96 -7.64 -11.46
C GLY A 359 42.02 -8.11 -12.56
N ILE A 360 41.10 -8.98 -12.22
CA ILE A 360 40.11 -9.58 -13.14
C ILE A 360 39.13 -8.56 -13.67
N VAL A 361 38.67 -7.63 -12.81
CA VAL A 361 37.72 -6.56 -13.18
C VAL A 361 38.35 -5.59 -14.19
N ARG A 362 39.64 -5.24 -14.03
CA ARG A 362 40.37 -4.36 -14.95
C ARG A 362 40.49 -4.98 -16.35
N ASP A 363 40.75 -6.27 -16.43
CA ASP A 363 40.89 -6.99 -17.71
C ASP A 363 39.53 -7.19 -18.40
N LEU A 364 38.46 -7.40 -17.65
CA LEU A 364 37.08 -7.48 -18.19
C LEU A 364 36.58 -6.13 -18.71
N LEU A 365 36.81 -5.04 -17.98
CA LEU A 365 36.47 -3.69 -18.43
C LEU A 365 37.27 -3.28 -19.67
N ALA A 366 38.54 -3.66 -19.75
CA ALA A 366 39.38 -3.41 -20.94
C ALA A 366 38.93 -4.22 -22.17
N SER A 367 38.29 -5.39 -21.95
CA SER A 367 37.75 -6.23 -23.04
C SER A 367 36.32 -5.89 -23.47
N THR A 368 35.57 -5.10 -22.67
CA THR A 368 34.15 -4.78 -22.92
C THR A 368 33.90 -3.34 -23.33
N LEU A 369 34.87 -2.45 -23.17
CA LEU A 369 34.76 -1.09 -23.70
C LEU A 369 35.15 -1.11 -25.20
N PRO A 370 34.32 -0.57 -26.11
CA PRO A 370 34.72 -0.39 -27.49
C PRO A 370 35.94 0.52 -27.50
N GLY A 371 37.03 0.01 -28.08
CA GLY A 371 38.28 0.74 -28.20
C GLY A 371 38.07 2.11 -28.82
N GLU A 372 38.51 3.15 -28.15
CA GLU A 372 38.77 4.44 -28.80
C GLU A 372 39.79 4.17 -29.89
N SER A 373 39.32 3.98 -31.11
CA SER A 373 40.19 3.97 -32.29
C SER A 373 40.50 5.42 -32.62
N SER A 374 41.75 5.75 -32.45
CA SER A 374 42.46 6.93 -32.93
C SER A 374 42.09 7.39 -34.34
#